data_6a102131816b13759534d417f8e5b142
#
_entry.id   6a102131816b13759534d417f8e5b142
#
_cell.length_a   1.000
_cell.length_b   1.000
_cell.length_c   1.000
_cell.angle_alpha   90.00
_cell.angle_beta   90.00
_cell.angle_gamma   90.00
#
_symmetry.space_group_name_H-M   'P 1'
#
loop_
_entity.id
_entity.type
_entity.pdbx_description
1 polymer ?
#
loop_
_entity_poly.entity_id
_entity_poly.type
_entity_poly.pdbx_seq_one_letter_code
_entity_poly.pdbx_strand_id
1 'polypeptide(L)'
;MNGVLGTLINLILIILILLVFILLIYILIKVIKMLFRLRRYKKFRKIKGLKRSLKIFGWIVLKTRFWKPLDFLKWVIYDMTHGKDYMRMFGIWAFTGYYGEGKTLGAVTFAKNIQKKYPNHNFKIASNTDVSGQIMKIKRWEDILNLPQNTIVIFDESQNDFSSNMRDFPEDLLRRITQCRKRKLTLFMTSPKYTRMNINLRESVNFIAECKNVMSMDRWFTYKFYRTEDYEQYYENKKKLRRNIYLKFSFIATNDNYRAYNTKQEVESVKVKEDKKVKVSDRSIKKIRNEYMKYIEMLEKRIEKLET
;
A
#
# COMPACT_ATOMS: atom_id res chain seq x y z
N MET A 1 56.30 26.17 -20.18
CA MET A 1 55.44 25.23 -19.39
C MET A 1 54.48 25.94 -18.42
N ASN A 2 54.85 27.10 -17.84
CA ASN A 2 54.02 27.77 -16.82
C ASN A 2 52.72 28.41 -17.36
N GLY A 3 52.62 28.75 -18.64
CA GLY A 3 51.42 29.34 -19.24
C GLY A 3 50.25 28.32 -19.46
N VAL A 4 50.60 27.11 -19.87
CA VAL A 4 49.62 26.07 -20.14
C VAL A 4 48.94 25.56 -18.85
N LEU A 5 49.72 25.45 -17.75
CA LEU A 5 49.22 25.04 -16.44
C LEU A 5 48.27 26.09 -15.86
N GLY A 6 48.56 27.38 -16.04
CA GLY A 6 47.71 28.48 -15.59
C GLY A 6 46.35 28.53 -16.35
N THR A 7 46.36 28.30 -17.66
CA THR A 7 45.12 28.23 -18.44
C THR A 7 44.25 27.02 -18.06
N LEU A 8 44.87 25.90 -17.75
CA LEU A 8 44.16 24.67 -17.31
C LEU A 8 43.51 24.86 -15.94
N ILE A 9 44.19 25.51 -15.01
CA ILE A 9 43.67 25.86 -13.67
C ILE A 9 42.47 26.81 -13.81
N ASN A 10 42.57 27.84 -14.64
CA ASN A 10 41.46 28.79 -14.87
C ASN A 10 40.25 28.09 -15.52
N LEU A 11 40.45 27.17 -16.44
CA LEU A 11 39.40 26.40 -17.06
C LEU A 11 38.66 25.52 -16.02
N ILE A 12 39.39 24.84 -15.16
CA ILE A 12 38.81 24.03 -14.05
C ILE A 12 38.01 24.91 -13.09
N LEU A 13 38.51 26.10 -12.78
CA LEU A 13 37.84 27.05 -11.90
C LEU A 13 36.55 27.56 -12.49
N ILE A 14 36.51 27.86 -13.79
CA ILE A 14 35.33 28.26 -14.54
C ILE A 14 34.27 27.11 -14.53
N ILE A 15 34.68 25.88 -14.78
CA ILE A 15 33.83 24.72 -14.75
C ILE A 15 33.24 24.52 -13.34
N LEU A 16 34.02 24.69 -12.30
CA LEU A 16 33.57 24.57 -10.91
C LEU A 16 32.52 25.63 -10.56
N ILE A 17 32.75 26.89 -10.96
CA ILE A 17 31.80 27.99 -10.77
C ILE A 17 30.47 27.68 -11.50
N LEU A 18 30.56 27.18 -12.72
CA LEU A 18 29.40 26.84 -13.53
C LEU A 18 28.59 25.69 -12.88
N LEU A 19 29.26 24.68 -12.33
CA LEU A 19 28.62 23.61 -11.57
C LEU A 19 27.91 24.11 -10.30
N VAL A 20 28.55 25.01 -9.56
CA VAL A 20 27.95 25.63 -8.38
C VAL A 20 26.71 26.45 -8.77
N PHE A 21 26.79 27.19 -9.87
CA PHE A 21 25.66 27.98 -10.38
C PHE A 21 24.47 27.10 -10.79
N ILE A 22 24.72 26.00 -11.51
CA ILE A 22 23.70 25.01 -11.88
C ILE A 22 23.06 24.39 -10.62
N LEU A 23 23.86 24.07 -9.60
CA LEU A 23 23.37 23.55 -8.33
C LEU A 23 22.46 24.55 -7.62
N LEU A 24 22.84 25.83 -7.58
CA LEU A 24 22.02 26.91 -7.01
C LEU A 24 20.68 27.07 -7.74
N ILE A 25 20.68 27.06 -9.07
CA ILE A 25 19.45 27.08 -9.87
C ILE A 25 18.56 25.86 -9.55
N TYR A 26 19.14 24.68 -9.47
CA TYR A 26 18.41 23.46 -9.13
C TYR A 26 17.75 23.55 -7.73
N ILE A 27 18.49 24.06 -6.75
CA ILE A 27 17.95 24.29 -5.38
C ILE A 27 16.83 25.33 -5.42
N LEU A 28 17.02 26.42 -6.16
CA LEU A 28 16.00 27.47 -6.31
C LEU A 28 14.71 26.94 -6.93
N ILE A 29 14.81 26.12 -7.98
CA ILE A 29 13.65 25.48 -8.62
C ILE A 29 12.94 24.54 -7.62
N LYS A 30 13.70 23.77 -6.80
CA LYS A 30 13.12 22.92 -5.76
C LYS A 30 12.38 23.73 -4.69
N VAL A 31 12.98 24.83 -4.24
CA VAL A 31 12.36 25.75 -3.25
C VAL A 31 11.09 26.37 -3.83
N ILE A 32 11.12 26.85 -5.07
CA ILE A 32 9.95 27.40 -5.76
C ILE A 32 8.85 26.34 -5.88
N LYS A 33 9.17 25.10 -6.31
CA LYS A 33 8.20 24.00 -6.37
C LYS A 33 7.65 23.64 -4.99
N MET A 34 8.48 23.70 -3.95
CA MET A 34 8.04 23.51 -2.56
C MET A 34 7.08 24.63 -2.09
N LEU A 35 7.40 25.89 -2.37
CA LEU A 35 6.53 27.04 -2.07
C LEU A 35 5.19 26.96 -2.81
N PHE A 36 5.20 26.53 -4.09
CA PHE A 36 3.96 26.28 -4.84
C PHE A 36 3.16 25.12 -4.26
N ARG A 37 3.79 24.07 -3.73
CA ARG A 37 3.09 23.00 -3.00
C ARG A 37 2.48 23.51 -1.69
N LEU A 38 3.21 24.32 -0.92
CA LEU A 38 2.71 24.93 0.32
C LEU A 38 1.52 25.88 0.08
N ARG A 39 1.52 26.63 -1.02
CA ARG A 39 0.37 27.46 -1.44
C ARG A 39 -0.90 26.64 -1.72
N ARG A 40 -0.80 25.36 -2.02
CA ARG A 40 -1.96 24.46 -2.29
C ARG A 40 -2.66 23.98 -1.04
N TYR A 41 -2.02 23.98 0.13
CA TYR A 41 -2.69 23.62 1.37
C TYR A 41 -3.68 24.72 1.76
N LYS A 42 -4.98 24.36 1.81
CA LYS A 42 -6.08 25.28 2.15
C LYS A 42 -5.86 26.07 3.45
N LYS A 43 -5.10 25.53 4.42
CA LYS A 43 -4.73 26.22 5.66
C LYS A 43 -3.89 27.48 5.43
N PHE A 44 -3.02 27.51 4.41
CA PHE A 44 -2.21 28.70 4.09
C PHE A 44 -2.99 29.77 3.33
N ARG A 45 -4.08 29.42 2.67
CA ARG A 45 -4.90 30.36 1.89
C ARG A 45 -5.70 31.35 2.77
N LYS A 46 -5.88 31.04 4.07
CA LYS A 46 -6.55 31.92 5.06
C LYS A 46 -5.60 32.88 5.77
N ILE A 47 -4.29 32.81 5.54
CA ILE A 47 -3.30 33.67 6.18
C ILE A 47 -3.13 34.92 5.32
N LYS A 48 -3.93 35.94 5.58
CA LYS A 48 -3.74 37.26 5.01
C LYS A 48 -2.70 38.01 5.88
N GLY A 49 -1.53 38.31 5.31
CA GLY A 49 -0.54 39.22 5.87
C GLY A 49 0.79 38.57 6.28
N LEU A 50 1.90 39.19 5.83
CA LEU A 50 3.27 38.76 6.06
C LEU A 50 3.63 38.65 7.56
N LYS A 51 3.12 39.57 8.40
CA LYS A 51 3.31 39.58 9.86
C LYS A 51 2.73 38.34 10.54
N ARG A 52 1.59 37.83 10.05
CA ARG A 52 0.94 36.63 10.59
C ARG A 52 1.69 35.36 10.18
N SER A 53 2.24 35.33 8.97
CA SER A 53 3.08 34.24 8.49
C SER A 53 4.39 34.11 9.27
N LEU A 54 5.05 35.22 9.57
CA LEU A 54 6.26 35.28 10.40
C LEU A 54 6.00 34.84 11.84
N LYS A 55 4.84 35.24 12.42
CA LYS A 55 4.43 34.81 13.77
C LYS A 55 4.16 33.31 13.86
N ILE A 56 3.52 32.74 12.82
CA ILE A 56 3.27 31.28 12.74
C ILE A 56 4.58 30.53 12.49
N PHE A 57 5.46 31.04 11.63
CA PHE A 57 6.77 30.46 11.41
C PHE A 57 7.61 30.47 12.69
N GLY A 58 7.64 31.62 13.40
CA GLY A 58 8.33 31.72 14.70
C GLY A 58 7.72 30.78 15.75
N TRP A 59 6.40 30.60 15.77
CA TRP A 59 5.72 29.69 16.70
C TRP A 59 5.99 28.21 16.35
N ILE A 60 6.02 27.85 15.06
CA ILE A 60 6.40 26.50 14.59
C ILE A 60 7.86 26.21 14.96
N VAL A 61 8.76 27.16 14.73
CA VAL A 61 10.18 27.03 15.07
C VAL A 61 10.38 26.85 16.59
N LEU A 62 9.68 27.63 17.41
CA LEU A 62 9.72 27.52 18.88
C LEU A 62 9.10 26.20 19.38
N LYS A 63 7.98 25.75 18.80
CA LYS A 63 7.28 24.55 19.24
C LYS A 63 7.95 23.24 18.78
N THR A 64 8.68 23.25 17.65
CA THR A 64 9.39 22.07 17.12
C THR A 64 10.72 21.81 17.77
N ARG A 65 11.07 22.47 18.88
CA ARG A 65 12.37 22.29 19.57
C ARG A 65 13.58 22.36 18.62
N PHE A 66 13.62 23.37 17.78
CA PHE A 66 14.77 23.64 16.89
C PHE A 66 16.04 24.06 17.66
N TRP A 67 16.16 23.60 18.92
CA TRP A 67 17.31 23.90 19.78
C TRP A 67 18.57 23.09 19.42
N LYS A 68 18.44 22.17 18.46
CA LYS A 68 19.57 21.36 17.97
C LYS A 68 19.64 21.41 16.44
N PRO A 69 19.98 22.55 15.84
CA PRO A 69 20.06 22.68 14.39
C PRO A 69 21.10 21.74 13.78
N LEU A 70 22.17 21.44 14.51
CA LEU A 70 23.19 20.49 14.09
C LEU A 70 22.68 19.05 14.06
N ASP A 71 21.86 18.64 15.04
CA ASP A 71 21.23 17.32 15.03
C ASP A 71 20.21 17.19 13.88
N PHE A 72 19.45 18.26 13.59
CA PHE A 72 18.56 18.29 12.43
C PHE A 72 19.34 18.13 11.12
N LEU A 73 20.42 18.87 10.96
CA LEU A 73 21.28 18.78 9.77
C LEU A 73 21.89 17.39 9.62
N LYS A 74 22.37 16.81 10.73
CA LYS A 74 22.89 15.43 10.79
C LYS A 74 21.84 14.42 10.32
N TRP A 75 20.61 14.52 10.81
CA TRP A 75 19.54 13.61 10.42
C TRP A 75 19.06 13.81 8.99
N VAL A 76 19.07 15.06 8.50
CA VAL A 76 18.78 15.35 7.08
C VAL A 76 19.84 14.73 6.18
N ILE A 77 21.14 14.88 6.53
CA ILE A 77 22.22 14.26 5.78
C ILE A 77 22.12 12.73 5.84
N TYR A 78 21.84 12.18 7.03
CA TYR A 78 21.62 10.75 7.21
C TYR A 78 20.47 10.24 6.31
N ASP A 79 19.32 10.88 6.32
CA ASP A 79 18.17 10.51 5.47
C ASP A 79 18.48 10.66 3.97
N MET A 80 19.30 11.65 3.59
CA MET A 80 19.73 11.83 2.21
C MET A 80 20.71 10.74 1.75
N THR A 81 21.56 10.24 2.65
CA THR A 81 22.59 9.25 2.33
C THR A 81 22.11 7.81 2.53
N HIS A 82 21.30 7.54 3.54
CA HIS A 82 20.85 6.18 3.93
C HIS A 82 19.39 5.88 3.59
N GLY A 83 18.57 6.90 3.33
CA GLY A 83 17.12 6.73 3.09
C GLY A 83 16.76 5.99 1.81
N LYS A 84 17.71 5.67 0.94
CA LYS A 84 17.44 4.97 -0.33
C LYS A 84 17.19 3.47 -0.16
N ASP A 85 17.69 2.86 0.92
CA ASP A 85 17.52 1.43 1.18
C ASP A 85 16.25 1.10 1.98
N TYR A 86 15.55 2.14 2.45
CA TYR A 86 14.36 1.97 3.25
C TYR A 86 13.08 2.02 2.42
N MET A 87 12.43 0.87 2.29
CA MET A 87 11.13 0.79 1.62
C MET A 87 10.02 1.30 2.55
N ARG A 88 9.47 2.47 2.24
CA ARG A 88 8.31 3.06 2.96
C ARG A 88 6.95 2.61 2.42
N MET A 89 6.91 1.51 1.66
CA MET A 89 5.73 1.09 0.90
C MET A 89 4.95 -0.05 1.53
N PHE A 90 5.23 -0.35 2.81
CA PHE A 90 4.45 -1.36 3.52
C PHE A 90 3.01 -0.89 3.75
N GLY A 91 2.07 -1.77 3.47
CA GLY A 91 0.65 -1.47 3.58
C GLY A 91 -0.14 -2.01 2.38
N ILE A 92 -1.34 -1.51 2.21
CA ILE A 92 -2.26 -1.96 1.15
C ILE A 92 -2.29 -0.94 0.02
N TRP A 93 -2.18 -1.43 -1.20
CA TRP A 93 -2.27 -0.67 -2.44
C TRP A 93 -3.35 -1.26 -3.31
N ALA A 94 -4.37 -0.49 -3.64
CA ALA A 94 -5.47 -0.91 -4.48
C ALA A 94 -5.23 -0.46 -5.93
N PHE A 95 -5.19 -1.40 -6.86
CA PHE A 95 -5.12 -1.15 -8.31
C PHE A 95 -6.52 -1.21 -8.87
N THR A 96 -7.04 -0.09 -9.35
CA THR A 96 -8.41 0.04 -9.84
C THR A 96 -8.44 0.49 -11.30
N GLY A 97 -9.43 0.01 -12.04
CA GLY A 97 -9.61 0.34 -13.45
C GLY A 97 -10.52 -0.67 -14.15
N TYR A 98 -10.97 -0.37 -15.34
CA TYR A 98 -11.83 -1.26 -16.10
C TYR A 98 -11.08 -2.52 -16.58
N TYR A 99 -11.84 -3.45 -17.16
CA TYR A 99 -11.26 -4.65 -17.78
C TYR A 99 -10.32 -4.24 -18.92
N GLY A 100 -9.15 -4.93 -19.03
CA GLY A 100 -8.13 -4.60 -20.03
C GLY A 100 -7.21 -3.43 -19.68
N GLU A 101 -7.44 -2.66 -18.61
CA GLU A 101 -6.58 -1.53 -18.21
C GLU A 101 -5.30 -1.94 -17.47
N GLY A 102 -4.95 -3.23 -17.47
CA GLY A 102 -3.67 -3.73 -16.98
C GLY A 102 -3.50 -3.70 -15.46
N LYS A 103 -4.56 -3.85 -14.66
CA LYS A 103 -4.49 -3.85 -13.19
C LYS A 103 -3.51 -4.89 -12.64
N THR A 104 -3.73 -6.16 -12.99
CA THR A 104 -2.90 -7.28 -12.54
C THR A 104 -1.49 -7.18 -13.09
N LEU A 105 -1.34 -6.82 -14.39
CA LEU A 105 -0.07 -6.57 -15.03
C LEU A 105 0.73 -5.48 -14.29
N GLY A 106 0.06 -4.39 -13.90
CA GLY A 106 0.64 -3.29 -13.13
C GLY A 106 1.11 -3.74 -11.76
N ALA A 107 0.27 -4.46 -11.02
CA ALA A 107 0.60 -4.97 -9.70
C ALA A 107 1.83 -5.91 -9.75
N VAL A 108 1.85 -6.86 -10.70
CA VAL A 108 2.98 -7.79 -10.89
C VAL A 108 4.26 -7.06 -11.31
N THR A 109 4.17 -6.15 -12.29
CA THR A 109 5.33 -5.39 -12.77
C THR A 109 5.89 -4.50 -11.66
N PHE A 110 5.02 -3.87 -10.89
CA PHE A 110 5.41 -3.02 -9.77
C PHE A 110 6.08 -3.83 -8.66
N ALA A 111 5.55 -5.02 -8.33
CA ALA A 111 6.17 -5.95 -7.38
C ALA A 111 7.58 -6.37 -7.80
N LYS A 112 7.75 -6.78 -9.07
CA LYS A 112 9.05 -7.15 -9.62
C LYS A 112 10.04 -5.99 -9.66
N ASN A 113 9.57 -4.78 -9.95
CA ASN A 113 10.41 -3.58 -9.91
C ASN A 113 10.88 -3.28 -8.48
N ILE A 114 10.05 -3.52 -7.46
CA ILE A 114 10.45 -3.41 -6.06
C ILE A 114 11.55 -4.41 -5.72
N GLN A 115 11.39 -5.68 -6.10
CA GLN A 115 12.43 -6.70 -5.91
C GLN A 115 13.78 -6.29 -6.53
N LYS A 116 13.75 -5.81 -7.78
CA LYS A 116 14.94 -5.35 -8.49
C LYS A 116 15.59 -4.11 -7.84
N LYS A 117 14.76 -3.20 -7.36
CA LYS A 117 15.24 -1.93 -6.77
C LYS A 117 15.84 -2.12 -5.37
N TYR A 118 15.37 -3.10 -4.62
CA TYR A 118 15.77 -3.35 -3.23
C TYR A 118 16.25 -4.80 -3.02
N PRO A 119 17.36 -5.22 -3.66
CA PRO A 119 17.86 -6.60 -3.59
C PRO A 119 18.21 -7.03 -2.16
N ASN A 120 18.72 -6.12 -1.34
CA ASN A 120 19.12 -6.39 0.04
C ASN A 120 17.95 -6.78 0.97
N HIS A 121 16.72 -6.44 0.61
CA HIS A 121 15.54 -6.76 1.41
C HIS A 121 14.98 -8.16 1.13
N ASN A 122 15.44 -8.84 0.07
CA ASN A 122 15.00 -10.17 -0.33
C ASN A 122 13.47 -10.30 -0.34
N PHE A 123 12.79 -9.38 -1.06
CA PHE A 123 11.33 -9.40 -1.16
C PHE A 123 10.85 -10.67 -1.86
N LYS A 124 9.90 -11.32 -1.21
CA LYS A 124 9.21 -12.51 -1.73
C LYS A 124 7.87 -12.11 -2.32
N ILE A 125 7.39 -12.86 -3.30
CA ILE A 125 6.05 -12.63 -3.88
C ILE A 125 5.17 -13.83 -3.54
N ALA A 126 3.96 -13.56 -3.06
CA ALA A 126 2.89 -14.53 -2.92
C ALA A 126 1.65 -14.01 -3.66
N SER A 127 0.89 -14.87 -4.31
CA SER A 127 -0.27 -14.42 -5.11
C SER A 127 -1.36 -15.48 -5.13
N ASN A 128 -2.62 -15.06 -5.33
CA ASN A 128 -3.74 -15.95 -5.62
C ASN A 128 -3.78 -16.39 -7.10
N THR A 129 -3.00 -15.72 -7.97
CA THR A 129 -2.78 -16.09 -9.37
C THR A 129 -1.38 -16.67 -9.57
N ASP A 130 -1.14 -17.31 -10.71
CA ASP A 130 0.19 -17.85 -11.02
C ASP A 130 1.11 -16.72 -11.48
N VAL A 131 2.07 -16.35 -10.64
CA VAL A 131 3.08 -15.33 -10.88
C VAL A 131 4.47 -15.98 -10.90
N SER A 132 5.25 -15.71 -11.93
CA SER A 132 6.62 -16.23 -12.06
C SER A 132 7.50 -15.79 -10.89
N GLY A 133 8.11 -16.76 -10.20
CA GLY A 133 8.97 -16.53 -9.04
C GLY A 133 8.23 -16.28 -7.73
N GLN A 134 6.95 -16.62 -7.64
CA GLN A 134 6.23 -16.63 -6.38
C GLN A 134 6.70 -17.77 -5.46
N ILE A 135 6.73 -17.50 -4.15
CA ILE A 135 7.07 -18.48 -3.14
C ILE A 135 5.89 -19.37 -2.75
N MET A 136 4.68 -18.84 -2.89
CA MET A 136 3.46 -19.51 -2.47
C MET A 136 2.26 -19.00 -3.27
N LYS A 137 1.36 -19.91 -3.64
CA LYS A 137 0.03 -19.58 -4.17
C LYS A 137 -0.95 -19.47 -3.01
N ILE A 138 -1.61 -18.34 -2.89
CA ILE A 138 -2.62 -18.07 -1.86
C ILE A 138 -3.92 -18.73 -2.30
N LYS A 139 -4.39 -19.69 -1.52
CA LYS A 139 -5.67 -20.38 -1.74
C LYS A 139 -6.74 -19.98 -0.73
N ARG A 140 -6.31 -19.50 0.44
CA ARG A 140 -7.17 -19.07 1.54
C ARG A 140 -6.63 -17.79 2.16
N TRP A 141 -7.48 -17.02 2.79
CA TRP A 141 -7.06 -15.80 3.48
C TRP A 141 -6.11 -16.09 4.66
N GLU A 142 -6.25 -17.30 5.29
CA GLU A 142 -5.37 -17.76 6.37
C GLU A 142 -3.91 -17.90 5.92
N ASP A 143 -3.69 -18.17 4.64
CA ASP A 143 -2.34 -18.26 4.07
C ASP A 143 -1.59 -16.92 4.24
N ILE A 144 -2.32 -15.79 4.22
CA ILE A 144 -1.75 -14.45 4.43
C ILE A 144 -1.21 -14.29 5.86
N LEU A 145 -1.82 -14.96 6.84
CA LEU A 145 -1.38 -14.90 8.24
C LEU A 145 0.00 -15.52 8.44
N ASN A 146 0.32 -16.55 7.66
CA ASN A 146 1.54 -17.35 7.79
C ASN A 146 2.68 -16.88 6.89
N LEU A 147 2.48 -15.79 6.13
CA LEU A 147 3.50 -15.27 5.23
C LEU A 147 4.74 -14.77 5.99
N PRO A 148 5.95 -15.04 5.47
CA PRO A 148 7.18 -14.53 6.02
C PRO A 148 7.26 -13.00 5.90
N GLN A 149 8.18 -12.39 6.66
CA GLN A 149 8.46 -10.96 6.52
C GLN A 149 9.01 -10.63 5.12
N ASN A 150 8.90 -9.37 4.72
CA ASN A 150 9.32 -8.86 3.40
C ASN A 150 8.58 -9.56 2.24
N THR A 151 7.27 -9.86 2.41
CA THR A 151 6.47 -10.45 1.35
C THR A 151 5.55 -9.40 0.71
N ILE A 152 5.54 -9.41 -0.62
CA ILE A 152 4.60 -8.68 -1.45
C ILE A 152 3.50 -9.66 -1.84
N VAL A 153 2.30 -9.41 -1.38
CA VAL A 153 1.11 -10.18 -1.69
C VAL A 153 0.41 -9.55 -2.88
N ILE A 154 0.16 -10.30 -3.93
CA ILE A 154 -0.66 -9.85 -5.05
C ILE A 154 -1.98 -10.63 -4.98
N PHE A 155 -3.05 -9.88 -4.74
CA PHE A 155 -4.40 -10.43 -4.60
C PHE A 155 -5.26 -9.90 -5.76
N ASP A 156 -5.40 -10.73 -6.78
CA ASP A 156 -6.15 -10.36 -7.97
C ASP A 156 -7.65 -10.54 -7.74
N GLU A 157 -8.45 -9.66 -8.32
CA GLU A 157 -9.91 -9.62 -8.21
C GLU A 157 -10.43 -9.71 -6.75
N SER A 158 -9.82 -8.93 -5.86
CA SER A 158 -10.08 -8.94 -4.42
C SER A 158 -11.57 -8.76 -4.04
N GLN A 159 -12.40 -8.21 -4.92
CA GLN A 159 -13.85 -8.07 -4.69
C GLN A 159 -14.59 -9.43 -4.72
N ASN A 160 -14.00 -10.48 -5.29
CA ASN A 160 -14.64 -11.80 -5.33
C ASN A 160 -14.58 -12.47 -3.96
N ASP A 161 -13.50 -12.26 -3.23
CA ASP A 161 -13.29 -12.84 -1.90
C ASP A 161 -13.71 -11.89 -0.78
N PHE A 162 -13.47 -10.59 -0.97
CA PHE A 162 -13.75 -9.53 -0.02
C PHE A 162 -14.67 -8.49 -0.64
N SER A 163 -15.92 -8.90 -0.94
CA SER A 163 -16.90 -8.01 -1.55
C SER A 163 -17.40 -6.95 -0.56
N SER A 164 -17.91 -5.83 -1.10
CA SER A 164 -18.55 -4.78 -0.30
C SER A 164 -19.76 -5.27 0.50
N ASN A 165 -20.38 -6.39 0.08
CA ASN A 165 -21.54 -6.98 0.72
C ASN A 165 -21.20 -7.99 1.83
N MET A 166 -19.91 -8.31 2.01
CA MET A 166 -19.46 -9.22 3.06
C MET A 166 -19.62 -8.54 4.43
N ARG A 167 -20.50 -9.10 5.28
CA ARG A 167 -20.75 -8.57 6.64
C ARG A 167 -19.69 -9.02 7.63
N ASP A 168 -19.29 -10.29 7.56
CA ASP A 168 -18.35 -10.92 8.51
C ASP A 168 -16.95 -10.94 7.92
N PHE A 169 -16.21 -9.83 8.07
CA PHE A 169 -14.82 -9.78 7.67
C PHE A 169 -13.95 -10.48 8.72
N PRO A 170 -13.00 -11.38 8.34
CA PRO A 170 -12.18 -12.10 9.31
C PRO A 170 -11.33 -11.15 10.17
N GLU A 171 -11.56 -11.17 11.49
CA GLU A 171 -10.86 -10.26 12.42
C GLU A 171 -9.34 -10.48 12.43
N ASP A 172 -8.88 -11.73 12.34
CA ASP A 172 -7.46 -12.04 12.30
C ASP A 172 -6.77 -11.50 11.05
N LEU A 173 -7.47 -11.53 9.91
CA LEU A 173 -6.98 -10.91 8.69
C LEU A 173 -6.92 -9.39 8.84
N LEU A 174 -7.95 -8.77 9.42
CA LEU A 174 -7.96 -7.33 9.67
C LEU A 174 -6.81 -6.92 10.58
N ARG A 175 -6.58 -7.68 11.68
CA ARG A 175 -5.44 -7.47 12.58
C ARG A 175 -4.10 -7.61 11.86
N ARG A 176 -3.98 -8.59 10.96
CA ARG A 176 -2.76 -8.80 10.17
C ARG A 176 -2.50 -7.65 9.20
N ILE A 177 -3.53 -7.20 8.52
CA ILE A 177 -3.50 -6.11 7.55
C ILE A 177 -3.14 -4.78 8.22
N THR A 178 -3.73 -4.45 9.35
CA THR A 178 -3.42 -3.22 10.09
C THR A 178 -1.97 -3.20 10.61
N GLN A 179 -1.37 -4.37 10.79
CA GLN A 179 0.02 -4.53 11.23
C GLN A 179 1.03 -4.76 10.08
N CYS A 180 0.65 -4.54 8.83
CA CYS A 180 1.51 -4.74 7.66
C CYS A 180 2.90 -4.11 7.81
N ARG A 181 2.99 -2.89 8.35
CA ARG A 181 4.26 -2.21 8.59
C ARG A 181 5.17 -2.96 9.56
N LYS A 182 4.64 -3.50 10.67
CA LYS A 182 5.42 -4.27 11.64
C LYS A 182 5.93 -5.59 11.06
N ARG A 183 5.13 -6.19 10.20
CA ARG A 183 5.41 -7.47 9.54
C ARG A 183 6.15 -7.30 8.20
N LYS A 184 6.41 -6.06 7.78
CA LYS A 184 7.02 -5.74 6.48
C LYS A 184 6.28 -6.42 5.32
N LEU A 185 4.95 -6.37 5.35
CA LEU A 185 4.08 -6.88 4.31
C LEU A 185 3.58 -5.74 3.43
N THR A 186 3.44 -6.02 2.14
CA THR A 186 2.80 -5.12 1.18
C THR A 186 1.74 -5.90 0.44
N LEU A 187 0.50 -5.43 0.45
CA LEU A 187 -0.61 -6.06 -0.24
C LEU A 187 -0.98 -5.24 -1.46
N PHE A 188 -0.87 -5.82 -2.63
CA PHE A 188 -1.39 -5.27 -3.89
C PHE A 188 -2.70 -5.96 -4.20
N MET A 189 -3.78 -5.23 -4.12
CA MET A 189 -5.12 -5.73 -4.40
C MET A 189 -5.62 -5.13 -5.70
N THR A 190 -6.16 -5.95 -6.57
CA THR A 190 -6.81 -5.44 -7.79
C THR A 190 -8.33 -5.49 -7.65
N SER A 191 -9.01 -4.52 -8.22
CA SER A 191 -10.48 -4.49 -8.30
C SER A 191 -10.92 -3.61 -9.48
N PRO A 192 -12.03 -3.94 -10.17
CA PRO A 192 -12.56 -3.09 -11.23
C PRO A 192 -12.96 -1.70 -10.72
N LYS A 193 -13.51 -1.62 -9.52
CA LYS A 193 -13.88 -0.38 -8.83
C LYS A 193 -13.49 -0.47 -7.37
N TYR A 194 -12.90 0.59 -6.83
CA TYR A 194 -12.52 0.70 -5.43
C TYR A 194 -13.71 0.44 -4.47
N THR A 195 -14.90 0.93 -4.83
CA THR A 195 -16.12 0.79 -4.03
C THR A 195 -16.67 -0.64 -3.94
N ARG A 196 -16.20 -1.57 -4.79
CA ARG A 196 -16.60 -2.99 -4.72
C ARG A 196 -15.83 -3.78 -3.65
N MET A 197 -14.74 -3.23 -3.15
CA MET A 197 -13.97 -3.84 -2.06
C MET A 197 -14.70 -3.65 -0.74
N ASN A 198 -14.50 -4.59 0.18
CA ASN A 198 -15.04 -4.53 1.55
C ASN A 198 -14.60 -3.24 2.26
N ILE A 199 -15.48 -2.66 3.09
CA ILE A 199 -15.24 -1.40 3.77
C ILE A 199 -14.01 -1.46 4.70
N ASN A 200 -13.82 -2.56 5.43
CA ASN A 200 -12.67 -2.75 6.34
C ASN A 200 -11.34 -2.74 5.58
N LEU A 201 -11.33 -3.31 4.36
CA LEU A 201 -10.16 -3.23 3.48
C LEU A 201 -9.95 -1.81 2.97
N ARG A 202 -11.00 -1.13 2.52
CA ARG A 202 -10.92 0.24 1.98
C ARG A 202 -10.34 1.22 2.99
N GLU A 203 -10.79 1.16 4.24
CA GLU A 203 -10.27 1.99 5.34
C GLU A 203 -8.79 1.73 5.63
N SER A 204 -8.32 0.51 5.34
CA SER A 204 -6.92 0.12 5.54
C SER A 204 -6.02 0.38 4.33
N VAL A 205 -6.57 0.78 3.17
CA VAL A 205 -5.81 1.08 1.95
C VAL A 205 -5.03 2.38 2.12
N ASN A 206 -3.73 2.34 1.84
CA ASN A 206 -2.86 3.52 1.91
C ASN A 206 -2.83 4.31 0.58
N PHE A 207 -2.83 3.58 -0.54
CA PHE A 207 -2.72 4.16 -1.87
C PHE A 207 -3.65 3.47 -2.84
N ILE A 208 -4.25 4.27 -3.73
CA ILE A 208 -5.09 3.79 -4.81
C ILE A 208 -4.41 4.14 -6.13
N ALA A 209 -4.17 3.12 -6.94
CA ALA A 209 -3.62 3.23 -8.29
C ALA A 209 -4.75 3.20 -9.31
N GLU A 210 -4.98 4.30 -9.97
CA GLU A 210 -5.86 4.36 -11.14
C GLU A 210 -5.09 3.83 -12.35
N CYS A 211 -5.50 2.67 -12.86
CA CYS A 211 -4.88 2.01 -14.00
C CYS A 211 -5.57 2.49 -15.29
N LYS A 212 -4.78 2.80 -16.30
CA LYS A 212 -5.29 3.15 -17.65
C LYS A 212 -4.33 2.70 -18.72
N ASN A 213 -4.87 2.14 -19.78
CA ASN A 213 -4.13 2.00 -21.02
C ASN A 213 -4.10 3.35 -21.75
N VAL A 214 -3.00 3.66 -22.38
CA VAL A 214 -2.81 4.91 -23.13
C VAL A 214 -3.29 4.70 -24.55
N MET A 215 -4.19 5.56 -25.02
CA MET A 215 -4.73 5.53 -26.39
C MET A 215 -5.32 4.16 -26.82
N SER A 216 -5.87 3.42 -25.85
CA SER A 216 -6.40 2.05 -26.07
C SER A 216 -5.36 1.06 -26.62
N MET A 217 -4.07 1.32 -26.40
CA MET A 217 -2.99 0.42 -26.80
C MET A 217 -2.84 -0.72 -25.79
N ASP A 218 -2.69 -1.96 -26.27
CA ASP A 218 -2.58 -3.15 -25.42
C ASP A 218 -1.27 -3.24 -24.65
N ARG A 219 -0.29 -2.38 -24.97
CA ARG A 219 1.05 -2.46 -24.37
C ARG A 219 1.47 -1.22 -23.60
N TRP A 220 0.78 -0.12 -23.71
CA TRP A 220 1.16 1.12 -23.04
C TRP A 220 0.21 1.44 -21.89
N PHE A 221 0.73 1.33 -20.66
CA PHE A 221 -0.05 1.52 -19.45
C PHE A 221 0.46 2.69 -18.62
N THR A 222 -0.46 3.36 -17.95
CA THR A 222 -0.17 4.44 -17.01
C THR A 222 -0.95 4.20 -15.71
N TYR A 223 -0.24 4.33 -14.60
CA TYR A 223 -0.76 4.18 -13.25
C TYR A 223 -0.57 5.49 -12.51
N LYS A 224 -1.65 6.03 -11.98
CA LYS A 224 -1.64 7.24 -11.15
C LYS A 224 -2.01 6.84 -9.74
N PHE A 225 -1.08 7.03 -8.83
CA PHE A 225 -1.25 6.69 -7.42
C PHE A 225 -1.74 7.91 -6.65
N TYR A 226 -2.76 7.72 -5.87
CA TYR A 226 -3.36 8.71 -4.99
C TYR A 226 -3.35 8.19 -3.56
N ARG A 227 -3.30 9.08 -2.57
CA ARG A 227 -3.60 8.70 -1.19
C ARG A 227 -5.10 8.43 -1.08
N THR A 228 -5.48 7.49 -0.24
CA THR A 228 -6.90 7.12 -0.05
C THR A 228 -7.76 8.33 0.30
N GLU A 229 -7.30 9.17 1.24
CA GLU A 229 -7.99 10.41 1.63
C GLU A 229 -8.28 11.34 0.45
N ASP A 230 -7.30 11.54 -0.45
CA ASP A 230 -7.45 12.39 -1.64
C ASP A 230 -8.39 11.76 -2.67
N TYR A 231 -8.40 10.42 -2.76
CA TYR A 231 -9.22 9.67 -3.71
C TYR A 231 -10.69 9.63 -3.26
N GLU A 232 -10.97 9.44 -1.98
CA GLU A 232 -12.31 9.45 -1.42
C GLU A 232 -12.96 10.83 -1.55
N GLN A 233 -12.23 11.92 -1.24
CA GLN A 233 -12.70 13.28 -1.48
C GLN A 233 -13.04 13.57 -2.95
N TYR A 234 -12.44 12.83 -3.88
CA TYR A 234 -12.78 12.95 -5.30
C TYR A 234 -14.11 12.29 -5.64
N TYR A 235 -14.42 11.14 -5.05
CA TYR A 235 -15.71 10.49 -5.23
C TYR A 235 -16.86 11.36 -4.74
N GLU A 236 -16.63 12.11 -3.65
CA GLU A 236 -17.59 13.07 -3.10
C GLU A 236 -17.68 14.38 -3.92
N ASN A 237 -16.55 14.82 -4.47
CA ASN A 237 -16.43 16.12 -5.12
C ASN A 237 -15.65 16.03 -6.45
N LYS A 238 -16.23 15.46 -7.49
CA LYS A 238 -15.65 15.11 -8.82
C LYS A 238 -14.63 16.08 -9.49
N LYS A 239 -14.33 17.25 -8.91
CA LYS A 239 -13.58 18.34 -9.55
C LYS A 239 -12.06 18.41 -9.25
N LYS A 240 -11.47 17.61 -8.35
CA LYS A 240 -10.11 17.90 -7.80
C LYS A 240 -9.02 16.84 -7.95
N LEU A 241 -9.30 15.64 -8.43
CA LEU A 241 -8.35 14.51 -8.43
C LEU A 241 -7.05 14.76 -9.22
N ARG A 242 -7.12 15.50 -10.31
CA ARG A 242 -5.96 15.73 -11.19
C ARG A 242 -4.77 16.43 -10.52
N ARG A 243 -4.94 17.05 -9.33
CA ARG A 243 -3.91 17.86 -8.66
C ARG A 243 -3.12 17.14 -7.59
N ASN A 244 -3.59 15.98 -7.10
CA ASN A 244 -3.02 15.30 -5.94
C ASN A 244 -2.39 13.94 -6.27
N ILE A 245 -1.83 13.79 -7.48
CA ILE A 245 -1.11 12.58 -7.85
C ILE A 245 0.11 12.44 -6.95
N TYR A 246 0.16 11.38 -6.15
CA TYR A 246 1.30 11.05 -5.29
C TYR A 246 2.48 10.52 -6.10
N LEU A 247 2.21 9.53 -6.96
CA LEU A 247 3.19 8.91 -7.84
C LEU A 247 2.53 8.64 -9.21
N LYS A 248 3.27 8.82 -10.28
CA LYS A 248 2.89 8.41 -11.63
C LYS A 248 3.91 7.40 -12.13
N PHE A 249 3.43 6.25 -12.55
CA PHE A 249 4.22 5.20 -13.16
C PHE A 249 3.65 4.87 -14.53
N SER A 250 4.50 4.81 -15.53
CA SER A 250 4.09 4.45 -16.89
C SER A 250 5.15 3.55 -17.50
N PHE A 251 4.73 2.54 -18.24
CA PHE A 251 5.65 1.64 -18.93
C PHE A 251 5.00 1.03 -20.17
N ILE A 252 5.85 0.57 -21.07
CA ILE A 252 5.46 -0.23 -22.22
C ILE A 252 5.67 -1.70 -21.86
N ALA A 253 4.59 -2.49 -21.89
CA ALA A 253 4.64 -3.91 -21.55
C ALA A 253 5.37 -4.71 -22.62
N THR A 254 6.41 -5.42 -22.20
CA THR A 254 7.15 -6.38 -23.02
C THR A 254 6.51 -7.77 -22.93
N ASN A 255 6.94 -8.69 -23.79
CA ASN A 255 6.49 -10.07 -23.72
C ASN A 255 6.84 -10.72 -22.36
N ASP A 256 7.95 -10.31 -21.73
CA ASP A 256 8.36 -10.80 -20.42
C ASP A 256 7.41 -10.35 -19.31
N ASN A 257 6.84 -9.14 -19.40
CA ASN A 257 5.80 -8.70 -18.47
C ASN A 257 4.55 -9.57 -18.57
N TYR A 258 4.14 -9.93 -19.80
CA TYR A 258 2.98 -10.82 -20.00
C TYR A 258 3.26 -12.27 -19.60
N ARG A 259 4.47 -12.77 -19.81
CA ARG A 259 4.89 -14.11 -19.34
C ARG A 259 5.07 -14.18 -17.82
N ALA A 260 5.15 -13.03 -17.16
CA ALA A 260 5.36 -12.95 -15.73
C ALA A 260 4.18 -13.44 -14.90
N TYR A 261 2.99 -13.55 -15.47
CA TYR A 261 1.79 -14.09 -14.83
C TYR A 261 0.86 -14.72 -15.89
N ASN A 262 -0.02 -15.60 -15.44
CA ASN A 262 -0.98 -16.23 -16.34
C ASN A 262 -2.21 -15.34 -16.53
N THR A 263 -2.29 -14.65 -17.68
CA THR A 263 -3.38 -13.72 -18.02
C THR A 263 -4.73 -14.40 -18.28
N LYS A 264 -4.73 -15.72 -18.56
CA LYS A 264 -5.93 -16.49 -18.91
C LYS A 264 -6.45 -17.32 -17.74
N GLN A 265 -5.79 -17.24 -16.59
CA GLN A 265 -6.21 -18.01 -15.41
C GLN A 265 -7.47 -17.36 -14.83
N GLU A 266 -8.54 -18.15 -14.72
CA GLU A 266 -9.67 -17.78 -13.87
C GLU A 266 -9.20 -17.79 -12.42
N VAL A 267 -9.47 -16.67 -11.73
CA VAL A 267 -9.18 -16.56 -10.30
C VAL A 267 -10.25 -17.33 -9.57
N GLU A 268 -9.92 -18.52 -9.08
CA GLU A 268 -10.77 -19.24 -8.15
C GLU A 268 -10.94 -18.37 -6.90
N SER A 269 -12.19 -18.09 -6.51
CA SER A 269 -12.45 -17.39 -5.26
C SER A 269 -11.78 -18.15 -4.12
N VAL A 270 -11.01 -17.44 -3.32
CA VAL A 270 -10.43 -17.94 -2.07
C VAL A 270 -11.57 -18.12 -1.09
N LYS A 271 -12.36 -19.19 -1.28
CA LYS A 271 -13.54 -19.45 -0.48
C LYS A 271 -13.08 -19.48 0.98
N VAL A 272 -13.51 -18.50 1.74
CA VAL A 272 -13.76 -18.71 3.15
C VAL A 272 -14.64 -19.95 3.17
N LYS A 273 -14.11 -21.11 3.57
CA LYS A 273 -15.00 -22.13 4.09
C LYS A 273 -15.71 -21.39 5.21
N GLU A 274 -16.92 -20.96 4.98
CA GLU A 274 -17.85 -20.88 6.07
C GLU A 274 -17.71 -22.25 6.72
N ASP A 275 -17.01 -22.32 7.86
CA ASP A 275 -17.37 -23.29 8.85
C ASP A 275 -18.85 -23.06 8.92
N LYS A 276 -19.61 -23.98 8.29
CA LYS A 276 -21.03 -24.04 8.49
C LYS A 276 -21.10 -24.11 10.01
N LYS A 277 -21.29 -22.97 10.66
CA LYS A 277 -21.89 -22.96 11.97
C LYS A 277 -23.11 -23.79 11.72
N VAL A 278 -23.00 -25.08 12.08
CA VAL A 278 -24.11 -25.99 12.06
C VAL A 278 -25.13 -25.18 12.83
N LYS A 279 -26.10 -24.60 12.15
CA LYS A 279 -27.30 -24.06 12.80
C LYS A 279 -27.93 -25.29 13.39
N VAL A 280 -27.39 -25.68 14.55
CA VAL A 280 -28.02 -26.70 15.38
C VAL A 280 -29.36 -26.07 15.67
N SER A 281 -30.39 -26.56 15.01
CA SER A 281 -31.72 -26.01 15.20
C SER A 281 -32.01 -26.13 16.68
N ASP A 282 -32.70 -25.16 17.26
CA ASP A 282 -33.13 -25.21 18.67
C ASP A 282 -33.79 -26.53 19.03
N ARG A 283 -34.45 -27.18 18.06
CA ARG A 283 -34.99 -28.53 18.18
C ARG A 283 -33.91 -29.60 18.42
N SER A 284 -32.79 -29.51 17.72
CA SER A 284 -31.66 -30.46 17.87
C SER A 284 -30.96 -30.28 19.24
N ILE A 285 -30.82 -29.05 19.71
CA ILE A 285 -30.29 -28.72 21.03
C ILE A 285 -31.24 -29.24 22.12
N LYS A 286 -32.56 -29.05 21.94
CA LYS A 286 -33.58 -29.53 22.87
C LYS A 286 -33.61 -31.05 22.93
N LYS A 287 -33.43 -31.74 21.80
CA LYS A 287 -33.39 -33.21 21.72
C LYS A 287 -32.16 -33.77 22.48
N ILE A 288 -30.98 -33.21 22.20
CA ILE A 288 -29.72 -33.60 22.87
C ILE A 288 -29.84 -33.33 24.39
N ARG A 289 -30.35 -32.18 24.81
CA ARG A 289 -30.58 -31.85 26.22
C ARG A 289 -31.48 -32.87 26.92
N ASN A 290 -32.59 -33.26 26.27
CA ASN A 290 -33.53 -34.23 26.82
C ASN A 290 -32.93 -35.65 26.90
N GLU A 291 -32.07 -36.03 25.98
CA GLU A 291 -31.33 -37.30 26.06
C GLU A 291 -30.30 -37.29 27.21
N TYR A 292 -29.58 -36.21 27.40
CA TYR A 292 -28.68 -36.06 28.55
C TYR A 292 -29.40 -36.05 29.87
N MET A 293 -30.56 -35.40 30.00
CA MET A 293 -31.36 -35.42 31.24
C MET A 293 -31.83 -36.83 31.58
N LYS A 294 -32.32 -37.61 30.59
CA LYS A 294 -32.66 -39.02 30.83
C LYS A 294 -31.48 -39.86 31.29
N TYR A 295 -30.30 -39.59 30.72
CA TYR A 295 -29.08 -40.31 31.13
C TYR A 295 -28.68 -39.97 32.56
N ILE A 296 -28.81 -38.72 32.98
CA ILE A 296 -28.57 -38.27 34.36
C ILE A 296 -29.55 -38.94 35.33
N GLU A 297 -30.86 -38.92 35.04
CA GLU A 297 -31.86 -39.62 35.86
C GLU A 297 -31.58 -41.14 36.02
N MET A 298 -31.09 -41.74 34.93
CA MET A 298 -30.73 -43.17 34.99
C MET A 298 -29.47 -43.42 35.84
N LEU A 299 -28.53 -42.51 35.86
CA LEU A 299 -27.34 -42.60 36.71
C LEU A 299 -27.71 -42.34 38.19
N GLU A 300 -28.56 -41.38 38.49
CA GLU A 300 -29.06 -41.08 39.81
C GLU A 300 -29.78 -42.30 40.44
N LYS A 301 -30.68 -42.94 39.68
CA LYS A 301 -31.34 -44.17 40.11
C LYS A 301 -30.38 -45.36 40.33
N ARG A 302 -29.23 -45.35 39.65
CA ARG A 302 -28.21 -46.37 39.82
C ARG A 302 -27.37 -46.14 41.07
N ILE A 303 -27.10 -44.88 41.37
CA ILE A 303 -26.41 -44.49 42.61
C ILE A 303 -27.28 -44.79 43.81
N GLU A 304 -28.57 -44.40 43.77
CA GLU A 304 -29.53 -44.68 44.83
C GLU A 304 -29.69 -46.20 45.14
N LYS A 305 -29.55 -47.07 44.10
CA LYS A 305 -29.54 -48.54 44.29
C LYS A 305 -28.20 -49.09 44.83
N LEU A 306 -27.14 -48.32 44.82
CA LEU A 306 -25.85 -48.74 45.37
C LEU A 306 -25.63 -48.25 46.81
N GLU A 307 -26.44 -47.28 47.25
CA GLU A 307 -26.43 -46.70 48.56
C GLU A 307 -27.45 -47.40 49.55
N THR A 308 -28.38 -48.25 49.00
CA THR A 308 -29.28 -49.11 49.70
C THR A 308 -28.77 -50.56 49.75
#